data_b49ab57f90e80b664ef2833bd44e81a5
#
_entry.id   b49ab57f90e80b664ef2833bd44e81a5
#
_cell.length_a   1.000
_cell.length_b   1.000
_cell.length_c   1.000
_cell.angle_alpha   90.00
_cell.angle_beta   90.00
_cell.angle_gamma   90.00
#
_symmetry.space_group_name_H-M   'P 1'
#
loop_
_entity.id
_entity.type
_entity.pdbx_description
1 polymer ?
#
loop_
_entity_poly.entity_id
_entity_poly.type
_entity_poly.pdbx_seq_one_letter_code
_entity_poly.pdbx_strand_id
1 'polypeptide(L)'
;MSERAVTLVRNWTARLQENSLVGQVFRVVEGRQSDVQRCALDGLERENTAFQSASSEQFQREALGHCHDILNAMLAIVAGDAGNASTDPFDFVRHHAIRRARQQFPLAGSLNAYRLAHKGYWTVIRESVLNSDASATEVSACSMMLSEFLLDFFDVVSGVLTDAYLAEEKLLLALHARTRVALVEDLLRGRHPGNIETRDLCERCGIRDGAHLAAAIVRPPHSSSAEVGPESAPMQIMKLVEKALSKSGLGGIVDYREGKVLAIAAHESEASLALARALQAAVAAHPSQLGFPVAIGVSLDATQITAIPEAHEEAMRAAEFAETKRSVVQLGEVDLNELLVRRHDATALRLIPSWTNALRRADDDKSGNLSRTIRAFAESDLNVKRTARRLKLHTNTIYTRLNRIKQLTGVDPRSFAGTSLLLTALRLFETKAAEGANGDRVTGASGPTGRFAD
;
A
#
# COMPACT_ATOMS: atom_id res chain seq x y z
N MET A 1 -9.59 -33.31 -8.98
CA MET A 1 -8.66 -34.00 -8.06
C MET A 1 -7.24 -33.54 -8.35
N SER A 2 -6.43 -33.24 -7.34
CA SER A 2 -5.01 -32.94 -7.58
C SER A 2 -4.29 -34.20 -8.01
N GLU A 3 -3.25 -34.09 -8.85
CA GLU A 3 -2.47 -35.24 -9.33
C GLU A 3 -1.90 -36.07 -8.17
N ARG A 4 -1.51 -35.39 -7.07
CA ARG A 4 -1.04 -36.03 -5.83
C ARG A 4 -2.14 -36.87 -5.16
N ALA A 5 -3.38 -36.37 -5.10
CA ALA A 5 -4.50 -37.10 -4.52
C ALA A 5 -4.85 -38.37 -5.31
N VAL A 6 -4.84 -38.27 -6.65
CA VAL A 6 -5.03 -39.44 -7.53
C VAL A 6 -3.95 -40.49 -7.29
N THR A 7 -2.71 -40.03 -7.21
CA THR A 7 -1.55 -40.92 -7.00
C THR A 7 -1.62 -41.62 -5.66
N LEU A 8 -1.98 -40.88 -4.59
CA LEU A 8 -2.17 -41.45 -3.24
C LEU A 8 -3.20 -42.57 -3.26
N VAL A 9 -4.41 -42.26 -3.71
CA VAL A 9 -5.54 -43.23 -3.73
C VAL A 9 -5.13 -44.48 -4.52
N ARG A 10 -4.60 -44.30 -5.73
CA ARG A 10 -4.17 -45.44 -6.58
C ARG A 10 -3.09 -46.31 -5.94
N ASN A 11 -2.07 -45.70 -5.32
CA ASN A 11 -0.94 -46.40 -4.76
C ASN A 11 -1.29 -47.13 -3.45
N TRP A 12 -2.17 -46.57 -2.64
CA TRP A 12 -2.44 -47.10 -1.32
C TRP A 12 -3.63 -48.03 -1.25
N THR A 13 -4.68 -47.83 -2.06
CA THR A 13 -5.88 -48.69 -2.01
C THR A 13 -5.54 -50.17 -2.15
N ALA A 14 -4.79 -50.56 -3.16
CA ALA A 14 -4.41 -51.99 -3.36
C ALA A 14 -3.54 -52.51 -2.20
N ARG A 15 -2.50 -51.77 -1.80
CA ARG A 15 -1.59 -52.14 -0.71
C ARG A 15 -2.30 -52.34 0.64
N LEU A 16 -3.28 -51.47 0.96
CA LEU A 16 -4.04 -51.57 2.20
C LEU A 16 -5.03 -52.71 2.20
N GLN A 17 -5.63 -53.03 1.03
CA GLN A 17 -6.56 -54.17 0.89
C GLN A 17 -5.87 -55.53 0.91
N GLU A 18 -4.63 -55.60 0.51
CA GLU A 18 -3.84 -56.87 0.55
C GLU A 18 -3.55 -57.32 2.00
N ASN A 19 -3.64 -56.42 2.97
CA ASN A 19 -3.36 -56.73 4.38
C ASN A 19 -4.66 -56.83 5.18
N SER A 20 -5.04 -58.09 5.51
CA SER A 20 -6.27 -58.37 6.23
C SER A 20 -6.39 -57.71 7.63
N LEU A 21 -5.27 -57.46 8.29
CA LEU A 21 -5.19 -56.81 9.59
C LEU A 21 -5.57 -55.32 9.49
N VAL A 22 -5.25 -54.65 8.38
CA VAL A 22 -5.63 -53.24 8.15
C VAL A 22 -7.14 -53.04 8.19
N GLY A 23 -7.90 -53.89 7.47
CA GLY A 23 -9.36 -53.83 7.50
C GLY A 23 -9.98 -54.07 8.88
N GLN A 24 -9.34 -54.94 9.70
CA GLN A 24 -9.79 -55.17 11.08
C GLN A 24 -9.49 -53.91 11.96
N VAL A 25 -8.30 -53.38 11.85
CA VAL A 25 -7.87 -52.17 12.59
C VAL A 25 -8.80 -50.99 12.29
N PHE A 26 -9.05 -50.71 11.01
CA PHE A 26 -9.91 -49.58 10.66
C PHE A 26 -11.40 -49.75 11.09
N ARG A 27 -11.92 -50.95 11.14
CA ARG A 27 -13.25 -51.21 11.78
C ARG A 27 -13.25 -50.86 13.25
N VAL A 28 -12.16 -51.17 13.97
CA VAL A 28 -12.00 -50.79 15.39
C VAL A 28 -11.88 -49.29 15.55
N VAL A 29 -11.07 -48.62 14.68
CA VAL A 29 -10.90 -47.17 14.69
C VAL A 29 -12.19 -46.42 14.36
N GLU A 30 -13.00 -46.94 13.43
CA GLU A 30 -14.32 -46.41 13.11
C GLU A 30 -15.26 -46.44 14.35
N GLY A 31 -15.23 -47.53 15.09
CA GLY A 31 -15.98 -47.65 16.35
C GLY A 31 -15.44 -46.75 17.49
N ARG A 32 -14.19 -46.28 17.38
CA ARG A 32 -13.52 -45.40 18.35
C ARG A 32 -13.38 -43.93 17.85
N GLN A 33 -14.30 -43.49 17.00
CA GLN A 33 -14.28 -42.15 16.40
C GLN A 33 -14.19 -41.03 17.44
N SER A 34 -14.89 -41.15 18.55
CA SER A 34 -14.86 -40.19 19.67
C SER A 34 -13.47 -40.10 20.31
N ASP A 35 -12.70 -41.22 20.38
CA ASP A 35 -11.34 -41.22 20.90
C ASP A 35 -10.39 -40.53 19.94
N VAL A 36 -10.51 -40.77 18.64
CA VAL A 36 -9.75 -40.10 17.61
C VAL A 36 -9.94 -38.57 17.67
N GLN A 37 -11.18 -38.14 17.71
CA GLN A 37 -11.53 -36.72 17.82
C GLN A 37 -10.95 -36.08 19.09
N ARG A 38 -11.10 -36.76 20.24
CA ARG A 38 -10.55 -36.28 21.51
C ARG A 38 -9.04 -36.16 21.47
N CYS A 39 -8.31 -37.19 20.99
CA CYS A 39 -6.86 -37.16 20.89
C CYS A 39 -6.36 -36.03 19.96
N ALA A 40 -7.07 -35.78 18.85
CA ALA A 40 -6.74 -34.69 17.94
C ALA A 40 -6.97 -33.32 18.58
N LEU A 41 -8.11 -33.12 19.27
CA LEU A 41 -8.46 -31.84 19.90
C LEU A 41 -7.58 -31.53 21.11
N ASP A 42 -7.30 -32.50 21.98
CA ASP A 42 -6.42 -32.31 23.13
C ASP A 42 -5.04 -31.79 22.75
N GLY A 43 -4.53 -32.21 21.59
CA GLY A 43 -3.30 -31.68 21.02
C GLY A 43 -3.45 -30.23 20.54
N LEU A 44 -4.55 -29.91 19.87
CA LEU A 44 -4.84 -28.57 19.37
C LEU A 44 -5.01 -27.55 20.51
N GLU A 45 -5.76 -27.90 21.53
CA GLU A 45 -6.00 -27.03 22.68
C GLU A 45 -4.74 -26.75 23.50
N ARG A 46 -3.82 -27.71 23.58
CA ARG A 46 -2.58 -27.56 24.36
C ARG A 46 -1.44 -26.87 23.60
N GLU A 47 -1.30 -27.16 22.30
CA GLU A 47 -0.07 -26.83 21.57
C GLU A 47 -0.28 -25.82 20.41
N ASN A 48 -1.55 -25.46 20.08
CA ASN A 48 -1.83 -24.53 18.97
C ASN A 48 -2.35 -23.19 19.49
N THR A 49 -1.46 -22.19 19.56
CA THR A 49 -1.80 -20.85 20.05
C THR A 49 -2.84 -20.12 19.19
N ALA A 50 -2.84 -20.35 17.88
CA ALA A 50 -3.83 -19.79 16.98
C ALA A 50 -5.22 -20.39 17.25
N PHE A 51 -5.29 -21.69 17.53
CA PHE A 51 -6.53 -22.37 17.89
C PHE A 51 -7.08 -21.87 19.23
N GLN A 52 -6.21 -21.70 20.22
CA GLN A 52 -6.58 -21.16 21.53
C GLN A 52 -7.17 -19.75 21.43
N SER A 53 -6.63 -18.91 20.53
CA SER A 53 -7.10 -17.54 20.31
C SER A 53 -8.43 -17.45 19.56
N ALA A 54 -8.77 -18.47 18.77
CA ALA A 54 -9.96 -18.52 17.90
C ALA A 54 -11.13 -19.32 18.50
N SER A 55 -11.12 -19.63 19.79
CA SER A 55 -11.99 -20.61 20.47
C SER A 55 -13.45 -20.17 20.63
N SER A 56 -14.19 -19.94 19.53
CA SER A 56 -15.67 -19.90 19.55
C SER A 56 -16.24 -21.32 19.47
N GLU A 57 -17.44 -21.53 20.02
CA GLU A 57 -18.14 -22.82 19.90
C GLU A 57 -18.34 -23.27 18.45
N GLN A 58 -18.56 -22.33 17.56
CA GLN A 58 -18.67 -22.60 16.12
C GLN A 58 -17.35 -23.12 15.56
N PHE A 59 -16.23 -22.50 15.91
CA PHE A 59 -14.90 -22.90 15.45
C PHE A 59 -14.53 -24.31 15.93
N GLN A 60 -14.86 -24.63 17.20
CA GLN A 60 -14.65 -25.97 17.75
C GLN A 60 -15.51 -27.03 17.04
N ARG A 61 -16.81 -26.75 16.79
CA ARG A 61 -17.68 -27.64 16.02
C ARG A 61 -17.18 -27.88 14.60
N GLU A 62 -16.68 -26.86 13.95
CA GLU A 62 -16.08 -26.97 12.61
C GLU A 62 -14.81 -27.83 12.63
N ALA A 63 -13.98 -27.71 13.66
CA ALA A 63 -12.78 -28.54 13.83
C ALA A 63 -13.13 -30.02 14.06
N LEU A 64 -14.12 -30.28 14.92
CA LEU A 64 -14.63 -31.64 15.15
C LEU A 64 -15.19 -32.29 13.88
N GLY A 65 -16.04 -31.55 13.13
CA GLY A 65 -16.57 -32.03 11.84
C GLY A 65 -15.44 -32.33 10.85
N HIS A 66 -14.42 -31.49 10.80
CA HIS A 66 -13.28 -31.71 9.93
C HIS A 66 -12.43 -32.94 10.31
N CYS A 67 -12.25 -33.22 11.60
CA CYS A 67 -11.65 -34.48 12.06
C CYS A 67 -12.48 -35.71 11.61
N HIS A 68 -13.79 -35.63 11.65
CA HIS A 68 -14.66 -36.68 11.13
C HIS A 68 -14.46 -36.92 9.64
N ASP A 69 -14.42 -35.85 8.85
CA ASP A 69 -14.22 -35.92 7.38
C ASP A 69 -12.85 -36.54 7.02
N ILE A 70 -11.79 -36.22 7.77
CA ILE A 70 -10.47 -36.84 7.63
C ILE A 70 -10.56 -38.36 7.83
N LEU A 71 -11.22 -38.81 8.90
CA LEU A 71 -11.36 -40.25 9.16
C LEU A 71 -12.15 -40.94 8.04
N ASN A 72 -13.26 -40.35 7.59
CA ASN A 72 -14.04 -40.88 6.50
C ASN A 72 -13.24 -40.99 5.19
N ALA A 73 -12.41 -40.01 4.89
CA ALA A 73 -11.53 -40.09 3.71
C ALA A 73 -10.50 -41.23 3.81
N MET A 74 -9.93 -41.46 4.99
CA MET A 74 -9.07 -42.63 5.22
C MET A 74 -9.81 -43.95 5.05
N LEU A 75 -11.00 -44.08 5.67
CA LEU A 75 -11.86 -45.25 5.55
C LEU A 75 -12.22 -45.54 4.10
N ALA A 76 -12.58 -44.51 3.33
CA ALA A 76 -12.91 -44.68 1.88
C ALA A 76 -11.74 -45.18 1.07
N ILE A 77 -10.49 -44.77 1.38
CA ILE A 77 -9.27 -45.25 0.72
C ILE A 77 -9.02 -46.74 1.09
N VAL A 78 -9.15 -47.07 2.37
CA VAL A 78 -8.98 -48.47 2.84
C VAL A 78 -10.05 -49.40 2.29
N ALA A 79 -11.30 -48.97 2.18
CA ALA A 79 -12.40 -49.72 1.58
C ALA A 79 -12.28 -49.89 0.05
N GLY A 80 -11.49 -49.03 -0.59
CA GLY A 80 -11.38 -48.99 -2.07
C GLY A 80 -12.46 -48.15 -2.76
N ASP A 81 -13.32 -47.49 -2.02
CA ASP A 81 -14.42 -46.68 -2.54
C ASP A 81 -13.98 -45.32 -3.08
N ALA A 82 -12.84 -44.83 -2.62
CA ALA A 82 -12.32 -43.51 -2.98
C ALA A 82 -11.99 -43.39 -4.52
N GLY A 83 -11.68 -44.50 -5.21
CA GLY A 83 -11.40 -44.51 -6.65
C GLY A 83 -12.64 -44.55 -7.52
N ASN A 84 -13.79 -44.93 -6.98
CA ASN A 84 -15.06 -45.10 -7.70
C ASN A 84 -16.01 -43.90 -7.53
N ALA A 85 -15.71 -42.98 -6.62
CA ALA A 85 -16.52 -41.80 -6.40
C ALA A 85 -16.30 -40.75 -7.49
N SER A 86 -17.37 -40.15 -7.99
CA SER A 86 -17.31 -39.01 -8.93
C SER A 86 -16.77 -37.72 -8.28
N THR A 87 -16.54 -37.72 -6.97
CA THR A 87 -16.09 -36.60 -6.14
C THR A 87 -14.67 -36.82 -5.65
N ASP A 88 -13.89 -35.75 -5.61
CA ASP A 88 -12.53 -35.73 -5.02
C ASP A 88 -12.60 -36.04 -3.51
N PRO A 89 -11.94 -37.10 -3.00
CA PRO A 89 -11.98 -37.47 -1.60
C PRO A 89 -11.36 -36.40 -0.65
N PHE A 90 -10.67 -35.40 -1.21
CA PHE A 90 -10.07 -34.27 -0.47
C PHE A 90 -10.81 -32.95 -0.64
N ASP A 91 -11.98 -32.93 -1.25
CA ASP A 91 -12.75 -31.70 -1.48
C ASP A 91 -13.14 -30.99 -0.16
N PHE A 92 -13.42 -31.77 0.88
CA PHE A 92 -13.66 -31.24 2.23
C PHE A 92 -12.47 -30.43 2.78
N VAL A 93 -11.22 -30.80 2.41
CA VAL A 93 -10.01 -30.06 2.79
C VAL A 93 -9.97 -28.69 2.14
N ARG A 94 -10.34 -28.61 0.84
CA ARG A 94 -10.45 -27.33 0.11
C ARG A 94 -11.49 -26.42 0.76
N HIS A 95 -12.67 -26.94 1.04
CA HIS A 95 -13.72 -26.16 1.69
C HIS A 95 -13.29 -25.65 3.08
N HIS A 96 -12.57 -26.49 3.84
CA HIS A 96 -12.02 -26.10 5.12
C HIS A 96 -10.96 -24.97 4.95
N ALA A 97 -10.03 -25.11 4.00
CA ALA A 97 -8.99 -24.12 3.69
C ALA A 97 -9.58 -22.76 3.32
N ILE A 98 -10.56 -22.74 2.40
CA ILE A 98 -11.26 -21.53 1.98
C ILE A 98 -11.92 -20.84 3.20
N ARG A 99 -12.60 -21.63 4.06
CA ARG A 99 -13.24 -21.10 5.27
C ARG A 99 -12.21 -20.47 6.22
N ARG A 100 -11.07 -21.13 6.44
CA ARG A 100 -10.00 -20.62 7.32
C ARG A 100 -9.36 -19.35 6.75
N ALA A 101 -9.15 -19.26 5.43
CA ALA A 101 -8.67 -18.04 4.78
C ALA A 101 -9.66 -16.87 4.98
N ARG A 102 -10.96 -17.10 4.79
CA ARG A 102 -12.03 -16.10 5.02
C ARG A 102 -12.13 -15.64 6.48
N GLN A 103 -11.87 -16.55 7.42
CA GLN A 103 -11.83 -16.26 8.85
C GLN A 103 -10.51 -15.60 9.28
N GLN A 104 -9.57 -15.37 8.34
CA GLN A 104 -8.21 -14.87 8.63
C GLN A 104 -7.44 -15.72 9.64
N PHE A 105 -7.78 -17.01 9.74
CA PHE A 105 -7.05 -17.94 10.60
C PHE A 105 -5.70 -18.29 9.95
N PRO A 106 -4.56 -18.12 10.65
CA PRO A 106 -3.24 -18.24 10.02
C PRO A 106 -2.99 -19.62 9.38
N LEU A 107 -2.45 -19.64 8.15
CA LEU A 107 -2.08 -20.86 7.45
C LEU A 107 -1.14 -21.74 8.31
N ALA A 108 -0.15 -21.14 8.96
CA ALA A 108 0.76 -21.84 9.85
C ALA A 108 0.02 -22.52 11.03
N GLY A 109 -1.04 -21.89 11.56
CA GLY A 109 -1.92 -22.45 12.57
C GLY A 109 -2.70 -23.66 12.05
N SER A 110 -3.22 -23.60 10.83
CA SER A 110 -3.89 -24.72 10.16
C SER A 110 -2.94 -25.90 9.90
N LEU A 111 -1.76 -25.65 9.38
CA LEU A 111 -0.74 -26.70 9.15
C LEU A 111 -0.27 -27.36 10.45
N ASN A 112 -0.13 -26.56 11.52
CA ASN A 112 0.19 -27.12 12.84
C ASN A 112 -0.94 -28.00 13.37
N ALA A 113 -2.21 -27.62 13.13
CA ALA A 113 -3.36 -28.42 13.49
C ALA A 113 -3.33 -29.81 12.83
N TYR A 114 -3.00 -29.90 11.55
CA TYR A 114 -2.88 -31.21 10.86
C TYR A 114 -1.73 -32.07 11.43
N ARG A 115 -0.60 -31.48 11.80
CA ARG A 115 0.48 -32.23 12.46
C ARG A 115 0.07 -32.80 13.82
N LEU A 116 -0.70 -32.04 14.58
CA LEU A 116 -1.22 -32.50 15.87
C LEU A 116 -2.31 -33.56 15.68
N ALA A 117 -3.21 -33.37 14.71
CA ALA A 117 -4.20 -34.36 14.34
C ALA A 117 -3.53 -35.68 13.91
N HIS A 118 -2.51 -35.63 13.05
CA HIS A 118 -1.73 -36.82 12.63
C HIS A 118 -1.26 -37.64 13.86
N LYS A 119 -0.67 -36.98 14.87
CA LYS A 119 -0.24 -37.65 16.12
C LYS A 119 -1.43 -38.31 16.82
N GLY A 120 -2.56 -37.63 16.90
CA GLY A 120 -3.80 -38.17 17.49
C GLY A 120 -4.31 -39.41 16.78
N TYR A 121 -4.43 -39.36 15.44
CA TYR A 121 -4.82 -40.52 14.62
C TYR A 121 -3.88 -41.69 14.78
N TRP A 122 -2.56 -41.42 14.69
CA TRP A 122 -1.55 -42.45 14.84
C TRP A 122 -1.63 -43.14 16.22
N THR A 123 -1.90 -42.40 17.28
CA THR A 123 -2.04 -42.96 18.61
C THR A 123 -3.15 -44.03 18.66
N VAL A 124 -4.35 -43.68 18.18
CA VAL A 124 -5.49 -44.61 18.21
C VAL A 124 -5.32 -45.79 17.25
N ILE A 125 -4.77 -45.55 16.07
CA ILE A 125 -4.48 -46.61 15.08
C ILE A 125 -3.44 -47.59 15.63
N ARG A 126 -2.34 -47.08 16.17
CA ARG A 126 -1.29 -47.91 16.78
C ARG A 126 -1.79 -48.76 17.93
N GLU A 127 -2.57 -48.18 18.83
CA GLU A 127 -3.21 -48.93 19.90
C GLU A 127 -4.12 -50.05 19.38
N SER A 128 -4.87 -49.76 18.31
CA SER A 128 -5.76 -50.79 17.71
C SER A 128 -4.95 -51.92 17.05
N VAL A 129 -3.79 -51.62 16.46
CA VAL A 129 -2.87 -52.63 15.89
C VAL A 129 -2.26 -53.47 17.00
N LEU A 130 -1.75 -52.84 18.08
CA LEU A 130 -1.09 -53.51 19.18
C LEU A 130 -2.04 -54.42 20.00
N ASN A 131 -3.30 -54.07 20.08
CA ASN A 131 -4.33 -54.85 20.78
C ASN A 131 -5.02 -55.90 19.89
N SER A 132 -4.53 -56.16 18.67
CA SER A 132 -5.03 -57.22 17.81
C SER A 132 -4.49 -58.61 18.23
N ASP A 133 -5.19 -59.68 17.84
CA ASP A 133 -4.79 -61.05 18.08
C ASP A 133 -3.72 -61.53 17.03
N ALA A 134 -3.12 -60.65 16.27
CA ALA A 134 -2.17 -60.94 15.22
C ALA A 134 -0.75 -61.28 15.77
N SER A 135 0.05 -61.99 14.99
CA SER A 135 1.45 -62.29 15.34
C SER A 135 2.30 -60.99 15.42
N ALA A 136 3.37 -61.04 16.16
CA ALA A 136 4.32 -59.92 16.32
C ALA A 136 4.85 -59.44 14.94
N THR A 137 5.04 -60.35 13.96
CA THR A 137 5.49 -60.03 12.62
C THR A 137 4.42 -59.25 11.85
N GLU A 138 3.14 -59.68 11.91
CA GLU A 138 2.01 -59.01 11.26
C GLU A 138 1.77 -57.64 11.90
N VAL A 139 1.81 -57.54 13.22
CA VAL A 139 1.71 -56.27 13.94
C VAL A 139 2.80 -55.29 13.51
N SER A 140 4.06 -55.72 13.39
CA SER A 140 5.16 -54.88 12.94
C SER A 140 4.97 -54.42 11.48
N ALA A 141 4.66 -55.35 10.58
CA ALA A 141 4.43 -55.03 9.17
C ALA A 141 3.25 -54.06 8.97
N CYS A 142 2.14 -54.32 9.66
CA CYS A 142 0.94 -53.46 9.62
C CYS A 142 1.25 -52.05 10.15
N SER A 143 1.96 -51.97 11.30
CA SER A 143 2.36 -50.69 11.91
C SER A 143 3.21 -49.84 10.96
N MET A 144 4.21 -50.46 10.31
CA MET A 144 5.08 -49.77 9.35
C MET A 144 4.25 -49.23 8.14
N MET A 145 3.43 -50.10 7.57
CA MET A 145 2.61 -49.75 6.41
C MET A 145 1.62 -48.61 6.73
N LEU A 146 0.93 -48.65 7.88
CA LEU A 146 -0.01 -47.61 8.30
C LEU A 146 0.69 -46.31 8.67
N SER A 147 1.91 -46.36 9.22
CA SER A 147 2.73 -45.18 9.45
C SER A 147 3.10 -44.46 8.14
N GLU A 148 3.54 -45.22 7.12
CA GLU A 148 3.85 -44.68 5.79
C GLU A 148 2.58 -44.10 5.14
N PHE A 149 1.45 -44.83 5.18
CA PHE A 149 0.18 -44.35 4.67
C PHE A 149 -0.26 -43.03 5.28
N LEU A 150 -0.19 -42.89 6.62
CA LEU A 150 -0.54 -41.67 7.30
C LEU A 150 0.37 -40.49 6.93
N LEU A 151 1.67 -40.72 6.80
CA LEU A 151 2.60 -39.68 6.34
C LEU A 151 2.22 -39.17 4.95
N ASP A 152 2.01 -40.08 3.99
CA ASP A 152 1.62 -39.73 2.62
C ASP A 152 0.26 -39.05 2.58
N PHE A 153 -0.71 -39.54 3.38
CA PHE A 153 -2.05 -38.98 3.48
C PHE A 153 -2.02 -37.53 3.97
N PHE A 154 -1.34 -37.26 5.08
CA PHE A 154 -1.25 -35.92 5.65
C PHE A 154 -0.37 -34.97 4.83
N ASP A 155 0.59 -35.49 4.05
CA ASP A 155 1.32 -34.68 3.08
C ASP A 155 0.39 -34.17 1.98
N VAL A 156 -0.45 -35.06 1.41
CA VAL A 156 -1.47 -34.67 0.41
C VAL A 156 -2.47 -33.68 1.00
N VAL A 157 -3.00 -33.94 2.20
CA VAL A 157 -3.92 -33.05 2.92
C VAL A 157 -3.32 -31.67 3.13
N SER A 158 -2.05 -31.61 3.59
CA SER A 158 -1.32 -30.36 3.82
C SER A 158 -1.11 -29.59 2.52
N GLY A 159 -0.81 -30.29 1.41
CA GLY A 159 -0.65 -29.70 0.09
C GLY A 159 -1.96 -29.09 -0.42
N VAL A 160 -3.05 -29.87 -0.37
CA VAL A 160 -4.40 -29.40 -0.80
C VAL A 160 -4.86 -28.20 0.03
N LEU A 161 -4.64 -28.23 1.36
CA LEU A 161 -4.93 -27.12 2.24
C LEU A 161 -4.16 -25.85 1.81
N THR A 162 -2.84 -26.00 1.64
CA THR A 162 -1.97 -24.87 1.32
C THR A 162 -2.37 -24.22 0.01
N ASP A 163 -2.55 -25.03 -1.05
CA ASP A 163 -2.92 -24.53 -2.36
C ASP A 163 -4.27 -23.80 -2.34
N ALA A 164 -5.28 -24.39 -1.70
CA ALA A 164 -6.61 -23.79 -1.60
C ALA A 164 -6.64 -22.54 -0.72
N TYR A 165 -5.91 -22.53 0.40
CA TYR A 165 -5.78 -21.37 1.27
C TYR A 165 -5.13 -20.18 0.55
N LEU A 166 -3.98 -20.40 -0.10
CA LEU A 166 -3.27 -19.34 -0.81
C LEU A 166 -4.04 -18.83 -2.03
N ALA A 167 -4.79 -19.70 -2.71
CA ALA A 167 -5.66 -19.30 -3.81
C ALA A 167 -6.78 -18.36 -3.31
N GLU A 168 -7.44 -18.71 -2.20
CA GLU A 168 -8.50 -17.89 -1.60
C GLU A 168 -7.95 -16.58 -1.05
N GLU A 169 -6.80 -16.61 -0.37
CA GLU A 169 -6.13 -15.40 0.13
C GLU A 169 -5.81 -14.43 -1.00
N LYS A 170 -5.26 -14.93 -2.12
CA LYS A 170 -5.01 -14.11 -3.33
C LYS A 170 -6.30 -13.53 -3.89
N LEU A 171 -7.39 -14.30 -3.91
CA LEU A 171 -8.69 -13.83 -4.37
C LEU A 171 -9.22 -12.70 -3.47
N LEU A 172 -9.16 -12.88 -2.15
CA LEU A 172 -9.58 -11.86 -1.18
C LEU A 172 -8.77 -10.58 -1.32
N LEU A 173 -7.43 -10.68 -1.47
CA LEU A 173 -6.56 -9.54 -1.70
C LEU A 173 -6.91 -8.82 -3.01
N ALA A 174 -7.18 -9.56 -4.09
CA ALA A 174 -7.58 -8.98 -5.37
C ALA A 174 -8.94 -8.27 -5.29
N LEU A 175 -9.92 -8.85 -4.57
CA LEU A 175 -11.22 -8.23 -4.34
C LEU A 175 -11.08 -6.94 -3.53
N HIS A 176 -10.30 -6.94 -2.44
CA HIS A 176 -10.04 -5.74 -1.64
C HIS A 176 -9.34 -4.66 -2.46
N ALA A 177 -8.34 -5.02 -3.29
CA ALA A 177 -7.67 -4.07 -4.17
C ALA A 177 -8.65 -3.47 -5.18
N ARG A 178 -9.54 -4.29 -5.77
CA ARG A 178 -10.56 -3.83 -6.73
C ARG A 178 -11.58 -2.90 -6.09
N THR A 179 -12.06 -3.21 -4.88
CA THR A 179 -12.96 -2.36 -4.12
C THR A 179 -12.31 -1.02 -3.78
N ARG A 180 -11.02 -1.03 -3.39
CA ARG A 180 -10.23 0.19 -3.14
C ARG A 180 -10.14 1.06 -4.38
N VAL A 181 -9.77 0.50 -5.53
CA VAL A 181 -9.67 1.23 -6.80
C VAL A 181 -11.02 1.83 -7.19
N ALA A 182 -12.11 1.07 -7.09
CA ALA A 182 -13.45 1.55 -7.40
C ALA A 182 -13.87 2.70 -6.49
N LEU A 183 -13.62 2.59 -5.17
CA LEU A 183 -13.90 3.67 -4.23
C LEU A 183 -13.12 4.95 -4.57
N VAL A 184 -11.80 4.84 -4.79
CA VAL A 184 -10.97 6.00 -5.12
C VAL A 184 -11.44 6.65 -6.43
N GLU A 185 -11.87 5.86 -7.43
CA GLU A 185 -12.44 6.39 -8.66
C GLU A 185 -13.74 7.16 -8.44
N ASP A 186 -14.65 6.64 -7.63
CA ASP A 186 -15.88 7.35 -7.29
C ASP A 186 -15.56 8.67 -6.56
N LEU A 187 -14.68 8.64 -5.57
CA LEU A 187 -14.28 9.83 -4.82
C LEU A 187 -13.62 10.90 -5.71
N LEU A 188 -12.71 10.50 -6.61
CA LEU A 188 -12.06 11.42 -7.55
C LEU A 188 -13.00 11.97 -8.63
N ARG A 189 -14.17 11.35 -8.84
CA ARG A 189 -15.25 11.89 -9.69
C ARG A 189 -16.29 12.70 -8.91
N GLY A 190 -16.08 12.90 -7.61
CA GLY A 190 -17.03 13.55 -6.70
C GLY A 190 -18.33 12.77 -6.55
N ARG A 191 -18.26 11.45 -6.63
CA ARG A 191 -19.43 10.57 -6.50
C ARG A 191 -19.44 9.85 -5.17
N HIS A 192 -20.64 9.67 -4.62
CA HIS A 192 -20.83 8.77 -3.49
C HIS A 192 -20.61 7.31 -3.92
N PRO A 193 -20.10 6.44 -3.01
CA PRO A 193 -19.88 5.03 -3.31
C PRO A 193 -21.12 4.33 -3.85
N GLY A 194 -21.02 3.68 -5.01
CA GLY A 194 -22.15 3.15 -5.75
C GLY A 194 -22.66 1.80 -5.28
N ASN A 195 -21.83 0.97 -4.63
CA ASN A 195 -22.18 -0.37 -4.15
C ASN A 195 -21.94 -0.52 -2.63
N ILE A 196 -22.46 -1.62 -2.06
CA ILE A 196 -22.37 -1.90 -0.62
C ILE A 196 -20.91 -2.01 -0.15
N GLU A 197 -20.06 -2.66 -0.93
CA GLU A 197 -18.66 -2.91 -0.56
C GLU A 197 -17.82 -1.62 -0.53
N THR A 198 -17.99 -0.75 -1.54
CA THR A 198 -17.31 0.56 -1.56
C THR A 198 -17.86 1.49 -0.50
N ARG A 199 -19.16 1.41 -0.17
CA ARG A 199 -19.79 2.18 0.90
C ARG A 199 -19.24 1.77 2.27
N ASP A 200 -19.21 0.47 2.58
CA ASP A 200 -18.63 -0.05 3.81
C ASP A 200 -17.15 0.34 3.97
N LEU A 201 -16.37 0.25 2.90
CA LEU A 201 -14.98 0.70 2.91
C LEU A 201 -14.87 2.21 3.17
N CYS A 202 -15.72 3.02 2.53
CA CYS A 202 -15.77 4.46 2.70
C CYS A 202 -16.08 4.85 4.16
N GLU A 203 -17.08 4.18 4.78
CA GLU A 203 -17.46 4.38 6.18
C GLU A 203 -16.32 3.97 7.14
N ARG A 204 -15.67 2.83 6.91
CA ARG A 204 -14.51 2.40 7.69
C ARG A 204 -13.32 3.35 7.58
N CYS A 205 -13.15 4.01 6.44
CA CYS A 205 -12.16 5.07 6.25
C CYS A 205 -12.57 6.40 6.90
N GLY A 206 -13.76 6.53 7.47
CA GLY A 206 -14.28 7.75 8.04
C GLY A 206 -14.65 8.82 6.99
N ILE A 207 -14.63 8.48 5.70
CA ILE A 207 -14.92 9.39 4.59
C ILE A 207 -16.43 9.51 4.44
N ARG A 208 -16.98 10.67 4.82
CA ARG A 208 -18.42 10.95 4.78
C ARG A 208 -18.66 12.45 4.66
N ASP A 209 -19.84 12.83 4.19
CA ASP A 209 -20.27 14.22 4.20
C ASP A 209 -20.37 14.73 5.65
N GLY A 210 -19.91 15.96 5.86
CA GLY A 210 -19.82 16.59 7.17
C GLY A 210 -18.55 16.28 7.94
N ALA A 211 -17.75 15.28 7.56
CA ALA A 211 -16.38 15.15 8.05
C ALA A 211 -15.45 16.15 7.36
N HIS A 212 -14.37 16.54 8.02
CA HIS A 212 -13.28 17.26 7.35
C HIS A 212 -12.48 16.27 6.51
N LEU A 213 -12.37 16.54 5.21
CA LEU A 213 -11.68 15.71 4.23
C LEU A 213 -10.51 16.50 3.65
N ALA A 214 -9.39 15.82 3.41
CA ALA A 214 -8.25 16.43 2.72
C ALA A 214 -7.57 15.42 1.80
N ALA A 215 -7.04 15.88 0.68
CA ALA A 215 -6.22 15.08 -0.21
C ALA A 215 -4.74 15.40 -0.03
N ALA A 216 -3.88 14.39 -0.18
CA ALA A 216 -2.45 14.59 -0.32
C ALA A 216 -1.92 13.84 -1.54
N ILE A 217 -0.99 14.47 -2.25
CA ILE A 217 -0.24 13.87 -3.36
C ILE A 217 1.22 13.79 -2.99
N VAL A 218 1.78 12.59 -3.09
CA VAL A 218 3.21 12.34 -2.92
C VAL A 218 3.82 11.99 -4.27
N ARG A 219 4.73 12.82 -4.74
CA ARG A 219 5.48 12.60 -5.98
C ARG A 219 6.87 12.05 -5.66
N PRO A 220 7.22 10.87 -6.18
CA PRO A 220 8.62 10.43 -6.15
C PRO A 220 9.49 11.30 -7.08
N PRO A 221 10.81 11.33 -6.91
CA PRO A 221 11.70 12.07 -7.80
C PRO A 221 11.66 11.49 -9.23
N HIS A 222 11.76 12.38 -10.22
CA HIS A 222 11.72 12.02 -11.65
C HIS A 222 12.93 11.20 -12.14
N SER A 223 13.97 11.05 -11.33
CA SER A 223 15.20 10.31 -11.67
C SER A 223 15.70 9.55 -10.46
N SER A 224 15.23 8.33 -10.25
CA SER A 224 15.97 7.40 -9.42
C SER A 224 16.42 6.20 -10.26
N SER A 225 17.59 6.34 -10.89
CA SER A 225 18.49 5.22 -11.20
C SER A 225 19.17 4.69 -9.91
N ALA A 226 18.70 5.07 -8.72
CA ALA A 226 19.11 4.46 -7.49
C ALA A 226 18.58 3.03 -7.49
N GLU A 227 19.46 2.07 -7.29
CA GLU A 227 19.13 0.68 -6.99
C GLU A 227 18.13 0.67 -5.83
N VAL A 228 16.83 0.67 -6.17
CA VAL A 228 15.75 0.58 -5.19
C VAL A 228 15.82 -0.84 -4.67
N GLY A 229 15.98 -1.01 -3.35
CA GLY A 229 15.95 -2.30 -2.68
C GLY A 229 14.71 -3.14 -3.05
N PRO A 230 14.49 -4.32 -2.47
CA PRO A 230 13.49 -5.31 -2.90
C PRO A 230 12.04 -4.79 -2.95
N GLU A 231 11.74 -3.63 -2.36
CA GLU A 231 10.44 -2.95 -2.47
C GLU A 231 10.52 -1.75 -3.42
N SER A 232 9.59 -1.64 -4.37
CA SER A 232 9.50 -0.47 -5.27
C SER A 232 9.24 0.82 -4.49
N ALA A 233 9.79 1.95 -4.96
CA ALA A 233 9.61 3.27 -4.33
C ALA A 233 8.13 3.62 -4.06
N PRO A 234 7.16 3.37 -4.97
CA PRO A 234 5.76 3.59 -4.70
C PRO A 234 5.22 2.81 -3.49
N MET A 235 5.63 1.56 -3.32
CA MET A 235 5.19 0.71 -2.21
C MET A 235 5.73 1.24 -0.87
N GLN A 236 6.98 1.69 -0.83
CA GLN A 236 7.56 2.30 0.36
C GLN A 236 6.84 3.58 0.76
N ILE A 237 6.51 4.43 -0.23
CA ILE A 237 5.75 5.67 -0.01
C ILE A 237 4.33 5.35 0.49
N MET A 238 3.63 4.39 -0.12
CA MET A 238 2.29 3.99 0.34
C MET A 238 2.31 3.54 1.79
N LYS A 239 3.21 2.65 2.16
CA LYS A 239 3.38 2.18 3.56
C LYS A 239 3.68 3.32 4.53
N LEU A 240 4.52 4.28 4.11
CA LEU A 240 4.84 5.45 4.92
C LEU A 240 3.59 6.30 5.17
N VAL A 241 2.79 6.55 4.13
CA VAL A 241 1.57 7.35 4.21
C VAL A 241 0.50 6.63 5.05
N GLU A 242 0.26 5.33 4.81
CA GLU A 242 -0.68 4.52 5.60
C GLU A 242 -0.31 4.52 7.10
N LYS A 243 0.99 4.36 7.40
CA LYS A 243 1.51 4.42 8.77
C LYS A 243 1.34 5.81 9.40
N ALA A 244 1.51 6.88 8.61
CA ALA A 244 1.31 8.26 9.07
C ALA A 244 -0.16 8.50 9.44
N LEU A 245 -1.11 8.08 8.59
CA LEU A 245 -2.54 8.17 8.87
C LEU A 245 -2.90 7.43 10.16
N SER A 246 -2.53 6.15 10.24
CA SER A 246 -2.84 5.30 11.40
C SER A 246 -2.28 5.85 12.72
N LYS A 247 -1.01 6.31 12.74
CA LYS A 247 -0.39 6.87 13.95
C LYS A 247 -1.02 8.17 14.42
N SER A 248 -1.61 8.93 13.50
CA SER A 248 -2.22 10.23 13.79
C SER A 248 -3.73 10.13 14.04
N GLY A 249 -4.31 8.93 14.07
CA GLY A 249 -5.74 8.72 14.26
C GLY A 249 -6.59 9.24 13.09
N LEU A 250 -5.98 9.47 11.92
CA LEU A 250 -6.68 9.88 10.72
C LEU A 250 -7.31 8.67 10.05
N GLY A 251 -8.59 8.74 9.76
CA GLY A 251 -9.23 7.87 8.80
C GLY A 251 -8.72 8.19 7.39
N GLY A 252 -8.88 7.26 6.46
CA GLY A 252 -8.51 7.58 5.07
C GLY A 252 -8.18 6.37 4.22
N ILE A 253 -7.89 6.64 2.95
CA ILE A 253 -7.52 5.66 1.94
C ILE A 253 -6.28 6.14 1.19
N VAL A 254 -5.39 5.21 0.87
CA VAL A 254 -4.16 5.47 0.11
C VAL A 254 -4.17 4.64 -1.16
N ASP A 255 -3.85 5.25 -2.29
CA ASP A 255 -3.79 4.58 -3.60
C ASP A 255 -2.60 5.06 -4.42
N TYR A 256 -2.15 4.25 -5.39
CA TYR A 256 -1.08 4.61 -6.31
C TYR A 256 -1.65 4.77 -7.73
N ARG A 257 -1.51 5.98 -8.29
CA ARG A 257 -2.04 6.32 -9.62
C ARG A 257 -1.07 7.22 -10.37
N GLU A 258 -0.92 6.98 -11.65
CA GLU A 258 -0.17 7.85 -12.57
C GLU A 258 1.23 8.24 -12.05
N GLY A 259 1.93 7.30 -11.44
CA GLY A 259 3.26 7.55 -10.90
C GLY A 259 3.30 8.31 -9.56
N LYS A 260 2.16 8.52 -8.89
CA LYS A 260 2.02 9.28 -7.65
C LYS A 260 1.26 8.47 -6.60
N VAL A 261 1.54 8.72 -5.34
CA VAL A 261 0.72 8.20 -4.24
C VAL A 261 -0.28 9.27 -3.83
N LEU A 262 -1.55 8.90 -3.88
CA LEU A 262 -2.69 9.70 -3.42
C LEU A 262 -3.10 9.22 -2.04
N ALA A 263 -3.36 10.13 -1.11
CA ALA A 263 -4.08 9.86 0.12
C ALA A 263 -5.31 10.75 0.19
N ILE A 264 -6.46 10.19 0.58
CA ILE A 264 -7.65 10.94 0.95
C ILE A 264 -7.87 10.66 2.43
N ALA A 265 -7.72 11.68 3.27
CA ALA A 265 -7.82 11.57 4.71
C ALA A 265 -9.13 12.20 5.21
N ALA A 266 -9.64 11.65 6.31
CA ALA A 266 -10.82 12.15 7.02
C ALA A 266 -10.48 12.37 8.50
N HIS A 267 -10.99 13.46 9.07
CA HIS A 267 -10.83 13.80 10.47
C HIS A 267 -12.05 14.54 10.99
N GLU A 268 -12.22 14.62 12.29
CA GLU A 268 -13.33 15.36 12.92
C GLU A 268 -13.15 16.88 12.83
N SER A 269 -11.91 17.36 12.67
CA SER A 269 -11.56 18.77 12.54
C SER A 269 -10.28 18.93 11.72
N GLU A 270 -10.16 19.99 10.91
CA GLU A 270 -8.94 20.41 10.19
C GLU A 270 -8.11 19.23 9.61
N ALA A 271 -8.72 18.40 8.77
CA ALA A 271 -8.07 17.22 8.18
C ALA A 271 -6.79 17.58 7.40
N SER A 272 -6.78 18.72 6.70
CA SER A 272 -5.63 19.18 5.91
C SER A 272 -4.40 19.45 6.78
N LEU A 273 -4.59 20.15 7.91
CA LEU A 273 -3.51 20.47 8.84
C LEU A 273 -3.00 19.22 9.56
N ALA A 274 -3.93 18.35 10.00
CA ALA A 274 -3.59 17.08 10.64
C ALA A 274 -2.80 16.16 9.69
N LEU A 275 -3.24 16.06 8.43
CA LEU A 275 -2.57 15.27 7.39
C LEU A 275 -1.18 15.84 7.07
N ALA A 276 -1.04 17.16 6.90
CA ALA A 276 0.25 17.78 6.64
C ALA A 276 1.25 17.52 7.78
N ARG A 277 0.83 17.67 9.02
CA ARG A 277 1.67 17.37 10.21
C ARG A 277 2.06 15.89 10.28
N ALA A 278 1.11 14.98 10.02
CA ALA A 278 1.36 13.54 10.03
C ALA A 278 2.42 13.15 8.98
N LEU A 279 2.29 13.67 7.76
CA LEU A 279 3.23 13.42 6.67
C LEU A 279 4.60 14.05 6.93
N GLN A 280 4.64 15.27 7.46
CA GLN A 280 5.87 15.95 7.84
C GLN A 280 6.64 15.18 8.92
N ALA A 281 5.94 14.70 9.96
CA ALA A 281 6.52 13.87 11.01
C ALA A 281 7.03 12.53 10.45
N ALA A 282 6.30 11.90 9.54
CA ALA A 282 6.68 10.63 8.93
C ALA A 282 7.95 10.77 8.08
N VAL A 283 8.06 11.82 7.26
CA VAL A 283 9.26 12.10 6.45
C VAL A 283 10.45 12.43 7.34
N ALA A 284 10.26 13.23 8.38
CA ALA A 284 11.32 13.61 9.32
C ALA A 284 11.84 12.42 10.15
N ALA A 285 10.97 11.47 10.51
CA ALA A 285 11.33 10.30 11.32
C ALA A 285 12.10 9.21 10.52
N HIS A 286 11.99 9.22 9.20
CA HIS A 286 12.53 8.15 8.34
C HIS A 286 13.36 8.67 7.16
N PRO A 287 14.37 9.55 7.36
CA PRO A 287 15.15 10.13 6.27
C PRO A 287 15.96 9.08 5.49
N SER A 288 16.30 7.95 6.12
CA SER A 288 17.06 6.86 5.50
C SER A 288 16.20 5.76 4.88
N GLN A 289 14.91 5.67 5.21
CA GLN A 289 14.04 4.59 4.68
C GLN A 289 13.58 4.86 3.24
N LEU A 290 13.39 6.12 2.87
CA LEU A 290 12.99 6.45 1.50
C LEU A 290 14.19 6.48 0.54
N GLY A 291 15.40 6.82 1.01
CA GLY A 291 16.61 6.89 0.18
C GLY A 291 16.56 7.96 -0.95
N PHE A 292 15.45 8.69 -1.08
CA PHE A 292 15.20 9.70 -2.11
C PHE A 292 14.30 10.82 -1.58
N PRO A 293 14.41 12.05 -2.14
CA PRO A 293 13.54 13.16 -1.78
C PRO A 293 12.12 12.94 -2.32
N VAL A 294 11.11 13.36 -1.56
CA VAL A 294 9.70 13.35 -1.97
C VAL A 294 9.13 14.76 -1.96
N ALA A 295 8.24 15.05 -2.90
CA ALA A 295 7.46 16.28 -2.92
C ALA A 295 6.01 15.95 -2.55
N ILE A 296 5.51 16.55 -1.47
CA ILE A 296 4.19 16.26 -0.91
C ILE A 296 3.38 17.55 -0.89
N GLY A 297 2.23 17.53 -1.56
CA GLY A 297 1.23 18.58 -1.47
C GLY A 297 0.01 18.11 -0.74
N VAL A 298 -0.57 18.99 0.09
CA VAL A 298 -1.80 18.74 0.84
C VAL A 298 -2.81 19.84 0.49
N SER A 299 -4.06 19.44 0.25
CA SER A 299 -5.17 20.34 -0.09
C SER A 299 -5.60 21.23 1.08
N LEU A 300 -6.57 22.09 0.83
CA LEU A 300 -7.43 22.67 1.85
C LEU A 300 -8.43 21.62 2.38
N ASP A 301 -9.18 21.98 3.42
CA ASP A 301 -10.26 21.13 3.92
C ASP A 301 -11.48 21.17 2.99
N ALA A 302 -12.06 20.01 2.75
CA ALA A 302 -13.36 19.82 2.15
C ALA A 302 -14.32 19.21 3.18
N THR A 303 -15.63 19.45 3.04
CA THR A 303 -16.65 18.92 3.96
C THR A 303 -17.65 18.01 3.26
N GLN A 304 -17.49 17.80 1.96
CA GLN A 304 -18.35 16.97 1.13
C GLN A 304 -17.52 16.07 0.23
N ILE A 305 -18.00 14.87 0.00
CA ILE A 305 -17.38 13.92 -0.94
C ILE A 305 -17.28 14.51 -2.35
N THR A 306 -18.29 15.30 -2.76
CA THR A 306 -18.32 15.97 -4.06
C THR A 306 -17.20 16.99 -4.28
N ALA A 307 -16.56 17.47 -3.21
CA ALA A 307 -15.42 18.39 -3.27
C ALA A 307 -14.04 17.69 -3.30
N ILE A 308 -13.98 16.37 -3.21
CA ILE A 308 -12.72 15.62 -3.27
C ILE A 308 -11.94 15.81 -4.58
N PRO A 309 -12.59 15.91 -5.78
CA PRO A 309 -11.87 16.23 -7.01
C PRO A 309 -11.11 17.55 -6.93
N GLU A 310 -11.73 18.59 -6.36
CA GLU A 310 -11.08 19.88 -6.15
C GLU A 310 -9.93 19.78 -5.16
N ALA A 311 -10.14 19.09 -4.03
CA ALA A 311 -9.08 18.83 -3.05
C ALA A 311 -7.89 18.06 -3.66
N HIS A 312 -8.16 17.10 -4.55
CA HIS A 312 -7.09 16.39 -5.29
C HIS A 312 -6.28 17.34 -6.17
N GLU A 313 -6.94 18.23 -6.94
CA GLU A 313 -6.24 19.23 -7.74
C GLU A 313 -5.45 20.24 -6.88
N GLU A 314 -6.00 20.63 -5.74
CA GLU A 314 -5.33 21.49 -4.77
C GLU A 314 -4.04 20.84 -4.22
N ALA A 315 -4.10 19.56 -3.86
CA ALA A 315 -2.95 18.80 -3.42
C ALA A 315 -1.88 18.69 -4.53
N MET A 316 -2.32 18.48 -5.78
CA MET A 316 -1.42 18.48 -6.94
C MET A 316 -0.67 19.82 -7.07
N ARG A 317 -1.39 20.93 -6.92
CA ARG A 317 -0.81 22.28 -6.98
C ARG A 317 0.14 22.53 -5.79
N ALA A 318 -0.28 22.17 -4.58
CA ALA A 318 0.58 22.31 -3.40
C ALA A 318 1.92 21.56 -3.56
N ALA A 319 1.88 20.37 -4.17
CA ALA A 319 3.09 19.59 -4.44
C ALA A 319 4.08 20.26 -5.41
N GLU A 320 3.66 21.23 -6.22
CA GLU A 320 4.55 22.01 -7.08
C GLU A 320 5.41 23.01 -6.30
N PHE A 321 4.97 23.38 -5.09
CA PHE A 321 5.72 24.27 -4.20
C PHE A 321 6.66 23.51 -3.26
N ALA A 322 6.63 22.17 -3.27
CA ALA A 322 7.50 21.36 -2.44
C ALA A 322 8.93 21.36 -3.00
N GLU A 323 9.90 21.64 -2.14
CA GLU A 323 11.33 21.69 -2.43
C GLU A 323 12.08 20.74 -1.47
N THR A 324 13.35 20.46 -1.77
CA THR A 324 14.20 19.60 -0.94
C THR A 324 14.25 20.01 0.54
N LYS A 325 14.15 21.32 0.82
CA LYS A 325 14.12 21.85 2.21
C LYS A 325 12.74 21.86 2.84
N ARG A 326 11.69 21.82 2.03
CA ARG A 326 10.29 21.83 2.45
C ARG A 326 9.53 20.79 1.64
N SER A 327 9.70 19.53 2.02
CA SER A 327 9.13 18.39 1.30
C SER A 327 7.60 18.30 1.39
N VAL A 328 6.98 18.85 2.43
CA VAL A 328 5.52 18.87 2.64
C VAL A 328 5.03 20.31 2.60
N VAL A 329 4.08 20.60 1.73
CA VAL A 329 3.42 21.89 1.57
C VAL A 329 1.91 21.72 1.66
N GLN A 330 1.28 22.41 2.61
CA GLN A 330 -0.18 22.56 2.66
C GLN A 330 -0.57 23.80 1.86
N LEU A 331 -1.62 23.68 1.01
CA LEU A 331 -1.97 24.76 0.07
C LEU A 331 -2.30 26.09 0.78
N GLY A 332 -2.90 26.05 1.97
CA GLY A 332 -3.20 27.25 2.76
C GLY A 332 -1.97 28.02 3.28
N GLU A 333 -0.77 27.41 3.21
CA GLU A 333 0.49 28.06 3.56
C GLU A 333 1.20 28.71 2.37
N VAL A 334 0.66 28.53 1.16
CA VAL A 334 1.22 29.09 -0.06
C VAL A 334 0.78 30.55 -0.19
N ASP A 335 1.73 31.45 -0.46
CA ASP A 335 1.43 32.87 -0.70
C ASP A 335 0.55 33.01 -1.94
N LEU A 336 -0.55 33.79 -1.83
CA LEU A 336 -1.52 33.98 -2.91
C LEU A 336 -0.86 34.55 -4.19
N ASN A 337 0.07 35.49 -4.04
CA ASN A 337 0.75 36.07 -5.21
C ASN A 337 1.66 35.03 -5.88
N GLU A 338 2.32 34.17 -5.10
CA GLU A 338 3.13 33.08 -5.63
C GLU A 338 2.26 32.07 -6.38
N LEU A 339 1.11 31.70 -5.82
CA LEU A 339 0.14 30.83 -6.47
C LEU A 339 -0.35 31.43 -7.81
N LEU A 340 -0.72 32.71 -7.82
CA LEU A 340 -1.19 33.40 -9.03
C LEU A 340 -0.08 33.50 -10.10
N VAL A 341 1.14 33.77 -9.69
CA VAL A 341 2.28 33.83 -10.61
C VAL A 341 2.56 32.46 -11.23
N ARG A 342 2.48 31.37 -10.48
CA ARG A 342 2.67 30.01 -11.04
C ARG A 342 1.51 29.52 -11.90
N ARG A 343 0.31 30.07 -11.72
CA ARG A 343 -0.89 29.75 -12.54
C ARG A 343 -1.03 30.64 -13.78
N HIS A 344 0.06 31.28 -14.22
CA HIS A 344 0.02 32.10 -15.42
C HIS A 344 -0.38 31.26 -16.66
N ASP A 345 -1.17 31.87 -17.53
CA ASP A 345 -1.43 31.32 -18.86
C ASP A 345 -0.41 31.82 -19.91
N ALA A 346 -0.48 31.25 -21.09
CA ALA A 346 0.40 31.66 -22.18
C ALA A 346 0.30 33.18 -22.51
N THR A 347 -0.86 33.79 -22.22
CA THR A 347 -1.10 35.23 -22.42
C THR A 347 -0.30 36.06 -21.43
N ALA A 348 -0.30 35.66 -20.14
CA ALA A 348 0.48 36.33 -19.10
C ALA A 348 1.97 36.35 -19.43
N LEU A 349 2.52 35.24 -19.97
CA LEU A 349 3.91 35.17 -20.43
C LEU A 349 4.23 36.12 -21.59
N ARG A 350 3.26 36.38 -22.44
CA ARG A 350 3.40 37.33 -23.56
C ARG A 350 3.34 38.79 -23.13
N LEU A 351 2.72 39.06 -21.98
CA LEU A 351 2.60 40.37 -21.36
C LEU A 351 3.86 40.76 -20.52
N ILE A 352 4.83 39.86 -20.36
CA ILE A 352 6.06 40.17 -19.65
C ILE A 352 6.76 41.33 -20.38
N PRO A 353 7.00 42.48 -19.70
CA PRO A 353 7.58 43.64 -20.34
C PRO A 353 8.99 43.38 -20.86
N SER A 354 9.32 43.90 -22.00
CA SER A 354 10.64 43.72 -22.64
C SER A 354 11.83 44.21 -21.79
N TRP A 355 11.60 45.18 -20.92
CA TRP A 355 12.60 45.68 -19.98
C TRP A 355 13.09 44.63 -18.97
N THR A 356 12.35 43.55 -18.72
CA THR A 356 12.80 42.46 -17.83
C THR A 356 14.11 41.85 -18.29
N ASN A 357 14.31 41.71 -19.62
CA ASN A 357 15.58 41.26 -20.19
C ASN A 357 16.71 42.24 -19.93
N ALA A 358 16.43 43.54 -20.02
CA ALA A 358 17.45 44.57 -19.76
C ALA A 358 17.86 44.62 -18.28
N LEU A 359 16.88 44.46 -17.38
CA LEU A 359 17.13 44.40 -15.94
C LEU A 359 17.95 43.18 -15.59
N ARG A 360 17.65 42.01 -16.17
CA ARG A 360 18.41 40.76 -15.94
C ARG A 360 19.83 40.85 -16.42
N ARG A 361 20.07 41.34 -17.62
CA ARG A 361 21.43 41.55 -18.13
C ARG A 361 22.24 42.45 -17.21
N ALA A 362 21.64 43.55 -16.73
CA ALA A 362 22.27 44.44 -15.76
C ALA A 362 22.54 43.80 -14.38
N ASP A 363 21.77 42.79 -14.03
CA ASP A 363 21.97 41.97 -12.82
C ASP A 363 23.05 40.91 -13.00
N ASP A 364 23.11 40.23 -14.14
CA ASP A 364 24.14 39.25 -14.48
C ASP A 364 25.56 39.89 -14.44
N ASP A 365 25.67 41.11 -14.95
CA ASP A 365 26.93 41.90 -14.92
C ASP A 365 27.35 42.31 -13.48
N LYS A 366 26.42 42.36 -12.50
CA LYS A 366 26.64 42.92 -11.15
C LYS A 366 26.14 42.00 -10.01
N SER A 367 26.12 40.69 -10.22
CA SER A 367 25.77 39.68 -9.21
C SER A 367 24.36 39.83 -8.62
N GLY A 368 23.33 40.12 -9.42
CA GLY A 368 21.92 40.12 -9.01
C GLY A 368 21.52 41.24 -8.06
N ASN A 369 22.24 42.34 -8.03
CA ASN A 369 22.08 43.40 -7.05
C ASN A 369 20.78 44.22 -7.20
N LEU A 370 20.25 44.38 -8.43
CA LEU A 370 19.05 45.20 -8.67
C LEU A 370 17.77 44.45 -8.27
N SER A 371 17.59 43.23 -8.74
CA SER A 371 16.44 42.38 -8.37
C SER A 371 16.41 42.12 -6.87
N ARG A 372 17.54 41.83 -6.23
CA ARG A 372 17.67 41.69 -4.79
C ARG A 372 17.29 42.98 -4.06
N THR A 373 17.63 44.15 -4.62
CA THR A 373 17.25 45.44 -4.02
C THR A 373 15.75 45.68 -4.12
N ILE A 374 15.10 45.37 -5.26
CA ILE A 374 13.63 45.48 -5.42
C ILE A 374 12.91 44.61 -4.37
N ARG A 375 13.29 43.36 -4.23
CA ARG A 375 12.70 42.43 -3.26
C ARG A 375 12.86 42.94 -1.83
N ALA A 376 14.08 43.26 -1.43
CA ALA A 376 14.35 43.78 -0.11
C ALA A 376 13.63 45.13 0.18
N PHE A 377 13.42 45.95 -0.84
CA PHE A 377 12.72 47.21 -0.75
C PHE A 377 11.20 46.99 -0.51
N ALA A 378 10.60 46.06 -1.24
CA ALA A 378 9.21 45.65 -1.01
C ALA A 378 9.01 45.04 0.40
N GLU A 379 9.88 44.11 0.81
CA GLU A 379 9.87 43.46 2.13
C GLU A 379 10.16 44.44 3.30
N SER A 380 10.64 45.61 2.99
CA SER A 380 10.90 46.69 3.92
C SER A 380 9.84 47.81 3.88
N ASP A 381 8.64 47.52 3.35
CA ASP A 381 7.52 48.47 3.21
C ASP A 381 7.91 49.74 2.43
N LEU A 382 8.66 49.57 1.35
CA LEU A 382 9.19 50.65 0.53
C LEU A 382 10.04 51.70 1.30
N ASN A 383 10.67 51.27 2.39
CA ASN A 383 11.47 52.11 3.25
C ASN A 383 12.97 51.96 2.98
N VAL A 384 13.58 52.98 2.42
CA VAL A 384 15.01 52.99 2.05
C VAL A 384 15.94 52.70 3.22
N LYS A 385 15.64 53.26 4.43
CA LYS A 385 16.49 53.06 5.62
C LYS A 385 16.43 51.61 6.12
N ARG A 386 15.23 51.00 6.11
CA ARG A 386 15.05 49.58 6.48
C ARG A 386 15.74 48.69 5.45
N THR A 387 15.60 48.97 4.14
CA THR A 387 16.26 48.23 3.04
C THR A 387 17.77 48.28 3.17
N ALA A 388 18.33 49.46 3.42
CA ALA A 388 19.75 49.66 3.62
C ALA A 388 20.29 48.80 4.76
N ARG A 389 19.61 48.78 5.91
CA ARG A 389 19.96 47.93 7.06
C ARG A 389 19.87 46.44 6.71
N ARG A 390 18.79 46.00 6.04
CA ARG A 390 18.58 44.61 5.64
C ARG A 390 19.67 44.11 4.66
N LEU A 391 20.05 44.93 3.71
CA LEU A 391 21.07 44.60 2.75
C LEU A 391 22.51 44.90 3.23
N LYS A 392 22.68 45.48 4.41
CA LYS A 392 23.97 45.95 4.97
C LYS A 392 24.70 46.91 4.02
N LEU A 393 23.94 47.85 3.45
CA LEU A 393 24.42 48.89 2.53
C LEU A 393 24.10 50.29 3.05
N HIS A 394 24.79 51.28 2.48
CA HIS A 394 24.47 52.69 2.72
C HIS A 394 23.18 53.10 1.99
N THR A 395 22.39 54.00 2.58
CA THR A 395 21.13 54.52 2.01
C THR A 395 21.33 55.10 0.59
N ASN A 396 22.44 55.81 0.34
CA ASN A 396 22.77 56.35 -0.99
C ASN A 396 22.91 55.23 -2.05
N THR A 397 23.46 54.09 -1.66
CA THR A 397 23.59 52.95 -2.57
C THR A 397 22.20 52.41 -2.97
N ILE A 398 21.25 52.39 -2.01
CA ILE A 398 19.87 51.99 -2.32
C ILE A 398 19.22 53.00 -3.27
N TYR A 399 19.37 54.31 -3.02
CA TYR A 399 18.85 55.33 -3.95
C TYR A 399 19.43 55.19 -5.34
N THR A 400 20.73 54.99 -5.48
CA THR A 400 21.42 54.79 -6.77
C THR A 400 20.87 53.58 -7.50
N ARG A 401 20.63 52.44 -6.80
CA ARG A 401 20.07 51.24 -7.40
C ARG A 401 18.63 51.44 -7.81
N LEU A 402 17.77 52.04 -6.98
CA LEU A 402 16.39 52.35 -7.34
C LEU A 402 16.29 53.29 -8.55
N ASN A 403 17.14 54.32 -8.62
CA ASN A 403 17.22 55.18 -9.80
C ASN A 403 17.65 54.41 -11.04
N ARG A 404 18.64 53.51 -10.91
CA ARG A 404 19.09 52.66 -12.03
C ARG A 404 17.98 51.74 -12.54
N ILE A 405 17.19 51.16 -11.63
CA ILE A 405 16.00 50.36 -11.98
C ILE A 405 15.02 51.22 -12.79
N LYS A 406 14.67 52.40 -12.29
CA LYS A 406 13.80 53.35 -13.00
C LYS A 406 14.32 53.69 -14.43
N GLN A 407 15.64 53.93 -14.57
CA GLN A 407 16.24 54.20 -15.89
C GLN A 407 16.15 53.01 -16.86
N LEU A 408 16.33 51.79 -16.37
CA LEU A 408 16.29 50.56 -17.17
C LEU A 408 14.89 50.15 -17.58
N THR A 409 13.91 50.36 -16.66
CA THR A 409 12.54 49.79 -16.81
C THR A 409 11.50 50.84 -17.19
N GLY A 410 11.78 52.15 -16.99
CA GLY A 410 10.78 53.21 -17.07
C GLY A 410 9.77 53.21 -15.89
N VAL A 411 9.84 52.22 -15.00
CA VAL A 411 8.92 52.04 -13.86
C VAL A 411 9.54 52.63 -12.59
N ASP A 412 8.77 53.45 -11.86
CA ASP A 412 9.24 54.00 -10.58
C ASP A 412 9.13 52.97 -9.43
N PRO A 413 10.25 52.43 -8.93
CA PRO A 413 10.20 51.42 -7.85
C PRO A 413 9.80 52.01 -6.48
N ARG A 414 9.64 53.34 -6.37
CA ARG A 414 9.25 54.00 -5.10
C ARG A 414 7.72 54.08 -4.95
N SER A 415 6.98 53.85 -6.04
CA SER A 415 5.50 53.73 -5.94
C SER A 415 5.09 52.30 -5.67
N PHE A 416 4.02 52.11 -4.94
CA PHE A 416 3.46 50.77 -4.70
C PHE A 416 3.16 50.04 -6.03
N ALA A 417 2.48 50.71 -6.95
CA ALA A 417 2.16 50.15 -8.27
C ALA A 417 3.42 49.77 -9.05
N GLY A 418 4.45 50.61 -9.03
CA GLY A 418 5.71 50.33 -9.72
C GLY A 418 6.44 49.14 -9.09
N THR A 419 6.56 49.07 -7.78
CA THR A 419 7.18 47.93 -7.09
C THR A 419 6.41 46.65 -7.34
N SER A 420 5.08 46.66 -7.25
CA SER A 420 4.22 45.51 -7.55
C SER A 420 4.42 45.01 -8.97
N LEU A 421 4.41 45.90 -9.95
CA LEU A 421 4.65 45.53 -11.37
C LEU A 421 6.04 44.92 -11.57
N LEU A 422 7.09 45.51 -10.99
CA LEU A 422 8.46 45.01 -11.06
C LEU A 422 8.59 43.63 -10.47
N LEU A 423 8.01 43.39 -9.30
CA LEU A 423 8.05 42.07 -8.63
C LEU A 423 7.31 41.02 -9.41
N THR A 424 6.09 41.31 -9.89
CA THR A 424 5.29 40.39 -10.67
C THR A 424 5.97 40.01 -11.98
N ALA A 425 6.51 40.99 -12.71
CA ALA A 425 7.22 40.76 -13.97
C ALA A 425 8.50 39.94 -13.77
N LEU A 426 9.26 40.20 -12.71
CA LEU A 426 10.46 39.41 -12.37
C LEU A 426 10.09 37.96 -12.03
N ARG A 427 9.08 37.74 -11.21
CA ARG A 427 8.62 36.38 -10.85
C ARG A 427 8.16 35.60 -12.07
N LEU A 428 7.29 36.17 -12.92
CA LEU A 428 6.84 35.55 -14.18
C LEU A 428 8.02 35.20 -15.11
N PHE A 429 8.98 36.10 -15.19
CA PHE A 429 10.16 35.87 -16.03
C PHE A 429 11.01 34.69 -15.49
N GLU A 430 11.21 34.59 -14.20
CA GLU A 430 11.96 33.51 -13.54
C GLU A 430 11.24 32.16 -13.72
N THR A 431 9.91 32.12 -13.61
CA THR A 431 9.11 30.92 -13.85
C THR A 431 9.27 30.43 -15.29
N LYS A 432 9.15 31.35 -16.28
CA LYS A 432 9.36 31.03 -17.70
C LYS A 432 10.77 30.46 -17.98
N ALA A 433 11.79 31.00 -17.32
CA ALA A 433 13.18 30.55 -17.49
C ALA A 433 13.38 29.14 -16.90
N ALA A 434 12.70 28.83 -15.78
CA ALA A 434 12.74 27.51 -15.14
C ALA A 434 12.02 26.44 -15.97
N GLU A 435 10.90 26.78 -16.60
CA GLU A 435 10.15 25.88 -17.49
C GLU A 435 10.94 25.55 -18.76
N GLY A 436 11.60 26.56 -19.40
CA GLY A 436 12.45 26.36 -20.54
C GLY A 436 13.63 25.42 -20.23
N ALA A 437 14.27 25.57 -19.07
CA ALA A 437 15.39 24.72 -18.66
C ALA A 437 14.94 23.24 -18.36
N ASN A 438 13.71 23.00 -17.96
CA ASN A 438 13.17 21.67 -17.79
C ASN A 438 12.70 21.04 -19.11
N GLY A 439 12.20 21.83 -20.07
CA GLY A 439 11.79 21.36 -21.39
C GLY A 439 12.97 20.81 -22.20
N ASP A 440 14.13 21.45 -22.15
CA ASP A 440 15.36 21.02 -22.87
C ASP A 440 15.96 19.72 -22.29
N ARG A 441 15.71 19.40 -21.04
CA ARG A 441 16.18 18.14 -20.43
C ARG A 441 15.37 16.92 -20.85
N VAL A 442 14.11 17.10 -21.27
CA VAL A 442 13.23 15.99 -21.70
C VAL A 442 13.47 15.66 -23.19
N THR A 443 13.87 16.63 -24.02
CA THR A 443 14.12 16.44 -25.46
C THR A 443 15.52 15.99 -25.80
N GLY A 444 16.47 16.01 -24.87
CA GLY A 444 17.88 15.62 -25.07
C GLY A 444 18.21 14.14 -25.03
N ALA A 445 17.21 13.25 -24.83
CA ALA A 445 17.42 11.80 -24.66
C ALA A 445 17.14 10.93 -25.91
N SER A 446 17.02 11.56 -27.12
CA SER A 446 17.04 10.82 -28.39
C SER A 446 18.44 10.83 -28.97
N GLY A 447 19.21 9.81 -28.62
CA GLY A 447 20.55 9.55 -29.16
C GLY A 447 20.50 9.13 -30.65
N PRO A 448 21.64 9.14 -31.35
CA PRO A 448 21.70 9.07 -32.80
C PRO A 448 21.35 7.70 -33.33
N THR A 449 20.46 7.66 -34.31
CA THR A 449 20.21 6.53 -35.20
C THR A 449 21.50 6.12 -35.90
N GLY A 450 22.03 4.94 -35.54
CA GLY A 450 23.11 4.29 -36.25
C GLY A 450 22.69 3.99 -37.70
N ARG A 451 23.45 4.58 -38.65
CA ARG A 451 23.42 4.16 -40.04
C ARG A 451 23.94 2.72 -40.12
N PHE A 452 23.11 1.83 -40.63
CA PHE A 452 23.58 0.63 -41.28
C PHE A 452 23.99 1.03 -42.73
N ALA A 453 25.23 0.83 -43.07
CA ALA A 453 25.72 0.75 -44.43
C ALA A 453 26.36 -0.61 -44.62
N ASP A 454 25.91 -1.28 -45.69
CA ASP A 454 26.41 -2.48 -46.39
C ASP A 454 26.59 -3.78 -45.62
#